data_a260ed3e1207f9e22d9458a05906c320
#
_entry.id   a260ed3e1207f9e22d9458a05906c320
#
_cell.length_a   1.000
_cell.length_b   1.000
_cell.length_c   1.000
_cell.angle_alpha   90.00
_cell.angle_beta   90.00
_cell.angle_gamma   90.00
#
_symmetry.space_group_name_H-M   'P 1'
#
loop_
_entity.id
_entity.type
_entity.pdbx_description
1 polymer ?
#
loop_
_entity_poly.entity_id
_entity_poly.type
_entity_poly.pdbx_seq_one_letter_code
_entity_poly.pdbx_strand_id
1 'polypeptide(L)'
;IAELPIFSGMWYRLVCMIPFLLIAIIYVVRYGNKIKEDPTKSYVYGIDLGSNTNTDAVPNFTKKDILPAIASAAGIGCLIYMAITGTLSNETSSTVYIYMAIIVGLCAKMSLNEICKHFMNGLKGMAGTSMMIGFAYAITIILQNGNIMDTIVHALASVLGYFPFVLQAPAMFIMHICINLLITSGSGQAAASMPIMVPVADLCGITRQTAVLAFNFGDGFCNNILPHAAATMGFVGALNIPFGRWFQYMIKLFALWVIIGCIMLMIASVIGYM
;
A
#
# COMPACT_ATOMS: atom_id res chain seq x y z
N ILE A 1 11.34 1.34 11.31
CA ILE A 1 12.34 1.87 10.36
C ILE A 1 12.41 3.40 10.48
N ALA A 2 11.31 4.12 10.33
CA ALA A 2 11.27 5.58 10.43
C ALA A 2 11.20 6.11 11.85
N GLU A 3 11.13 5.26 12.86
CA GLU A 3 11.01 5.59 14.29
C GLU A 3 9.82 6.51 14.61
N LEU A 4 8.75 6.36 13.84
CA LEU A 4 7.51 7.11 14.02
C LEU A 4 6.49 6.28 14.81
N PRO A 5 5.68 6.90 15.68
CA PRO A 5 4.56 6.22 16.32
C PRO A 5 3.58 5.68 15.28
N ILE A 6 2.98 4.54 15.58
CA ILE A 6 1.97 3.94 14.72
C ILE A 6 0.77 4.90 14.63
N PHE A 7 0.26 5.10 13.41
CA PHE A 7 -0.80 6.08 13.07
C PHE A 7 -0.44 7.58 13.27
N SER A 8 0.82 7.93 13.60
CA SER A 8 1.22 9.34 13.60
C SER A 8 1.01 9.96 12.22
N GLY A 9 0.64 11.22 12.19
CA GLY A 9 0.37 11.95 10.95
C GLY A 9 -0.87 11.50 10.18
N MET A 10 -1.78 10.70 10.77
CA MET A 10 -2.97 10.15 10.09
C MET A 10 -3.88 11.24 9.52
N TRP A 11 -4.00 12.38 10.19
CA TRP A 11 -4.87 13.48 9.76
C TRP A 11 -4.54 13.96 8.35
N TYR A 12 -3.27 14.17 8.04
CA TYR A 12 -2.86 14.63 6.72
C TYR A 12 -3.03 13.55 5.64
N ARG A 13 -2.81 12.29 6.00
CA ARG A 13 -3.07 11.15 5.09
C ARG A 13 -4.54 11.04 4.73
N LEU A 14 -5.45 11.32 5.67
CA LEU A 14 -6.89 11.42 5.40
C LEU A 14 -7.22 12.58 4.47
N VAL A 15 -6.58 13.75 4.67
CA VAL A 15 -6.73 14.88 3.74
C VAL A 15 -6.22 14.52 2.34
N CYS A 16 -5.07 13.85 2.23
CA CYS A 16 -4.54 13.37 0.94
C CYS A 16 -5.47 12.36 0.25
N MET A 17 -6.15 11.51 1.01
CA MET A 17 -7.06 10.50 0.46
C MET A 17 -8.20 11.14 -0.35
N ILE A 18 -8.70 12.31 0.07
CA ILE A 18 -9.85 12.97 -0.58
C ILE A 18 -9.58 13.27 -2.07
N PRO A 19 -8.55 14.01 -2.48
CA PRO A 19 -8.31 14.32 -3.88
C PRO A 19 -8.01 13.06 -4.71
N PHE A 20 -7.29 12.08 -4.16
CA PHE A 20 -7.03 10.82 -4.88
C PHE A 20 -8.30 10.04 -5.14
N LEU A 21 -9.18 9.92 -4.14
CA LEU A 21 -10.46 9.24 -4.28
C LEU A 21 -11.40 9.98 -5.24
N LEU A 22 -11.52 11.30 -5.11
CA LEU A 22 -12.36 12.11 -5.99
C LEU A 22 -11.95 11.96 -7.46
N ILE A 23 -10.66 12.02 -7.75
CA ILE A 23 -10.18 11.85 -9.13
C ILE A 23 -10.40 10.44 -9.64
N ALA A 24 -10.19 9.42 -8.80
CA ALA A 24 -10.50 8.04 -9.18
C ALA A 24 -11.99 7.88 -9.52
N ILE A 25 -12.89 8.41 -8.68
CA ILE A 25 -14.34 8.37 -8.91
C ILE A 25 -14.70 9.10 -10.21
N ILE A 26 -14.21 10.34 -10.39
CA ILE A 26 -14.50 11.13 -11.59
C ILE A 26 -13.99 10.41 -12.84
N TYR A 27 -12.79 9.83 -12.78
CA TYR A 27 -12.20 9.08 -13.88
C TYR A 27 -13.03 7.87 -14.28
N VAL A 28 -13.43 7.06 -13.29
CA VAL A 28 -14.26 5.86 -13.52
C VAL A 28 -15.64 6.23 -14.03
N VAL A 29 -16.31 7.23 -13.44
CA VAL A 29 -17.65 7.67 -13.85
C VAL A 29 -17.63 8.24 -15.28
N ARG A 30 -16.64 9.08 -15.61
CA ARG A 30 -16.48 9.61 -16.98
C ARG A 30 -16.25 8.50 -18.00
N TYR A 31 -15.43 7.52 -17.64
CA TYR A 31 -15.20 6.36 -18.50
C TYR A 31 -16.48 5.54 -18.67
N GLY A 32 -17.22 5.26 -17.60
CA GLY A 32 -18.48 4.55 -17.62
C GLY A 32 -19.52 5.25 -18.50
N ASN A 33 -19.69 6.57 -18.36
CA ASN A 33 -20.60 7.35 -19.21
C ASN A 33 -20.19 7.32 -20.68
N LYS A 34 -18.89 7.43 -20.98
CA LYS A 34 -18.38 7.34 -22.36
C LYS A 34 -18.68 5.99 -23.02
N ILE A 35 -18.59 4.89 -22.26
CA ILE A 35 -18.90 3.54 -22.76
C ILE A 35 -20.40 3.34 -22.89
N LYS A 36 -21.20 3.94 -22.00
CA LYS A 36 -22.66 3.87 -22.09
C LYS A 36 -23.19 4.53 -23.34
N GLU A 37 -22.58 5.63 -23.77
CA GLU A 37 -22.92 6.33 -25.03
C GLU A 37 -22.43 5.57 -26.26
N ASP A 38 -21.24 5.01 -26.19
CA ASP A 38 -20.61 4.30 -27.30
C ASP A 38 -19.75 3.11 -26.77
N PRO A 39 -20.32 1.89 -26.75
CA PRO A 39 -19.62 0.70 -26.26
C PRO A 39 -18.31 0.39 -27.01
N THR A 40 -18.14 0.85 -28.26
CA THR A 40 -16.91 0.60 -29.04
C THR A 40 -15.69 1.32 -28.46
N LYS A 41 -15.91 2.36 -27.64
CA LYS A 41 -14.84 3.13 -26.94
C LYS A 41 -14.30 2.41 -25.71
N SER A 42 -14.85 1.24 -25.35
CA SER A 42 -14.31 0.44 -24.26
C SER A 42 -12.94 -0.12 -24.59
N TYR A 43 -12.00 -0.07 -23.64
CA TYR A 43 -10.69 -0.70 -23.79
C TYR A 43 -10.79 -2.24 -23.93
N VAL A 44 -11.89 -2.83 -23.49
CA VAL A 44 -12.14 -4.27 -23.55
C VAL A 44 -13.21 -4.63 -24.60
N TYR A 45 -13.54 -3.72 -25.53
CA TYR A 45 -14.51 -4.00 -26.58
C TYR A 45 -14.04 -5.14 -27.48
N GLY A 46 -14.92 -6.11 -27.72
CA GLY A 46 -14.63 -7.29 -28.54
C GLY A 46 -13.74 -8.34 -27.88
N ILE A 47 -13.39 -8.18 -26.60
CA ILE A 47 -12.67 -9.19 -25.84
C ILE A 47 -13.69 -10.04 -25.09
N ASP A 48 -13.61 -11.37 -25.25
CA ASP A 48 -14.37 -12.29 -24.42
C ASP A 48 -13.78 -12.32 -23.01
N LEU A 49 -14.43 -11.62 -22.09
CA LEU A 49 -14.02 -11.57 -20.68
C LEU A 49 -14.30 -12.87 -19.92
N GLY A 50 -14.77 -13.91 -20.63
CA GLY A 50 -15.15 -15.18 -20.04
C GLY A 50 -16.38 -15.03 -19.15
N SER A 51 -17.48 -15.63 -19.51
CA SER A 51 -18.73 -15.62 -18.74
C SER A 51 -18.64 -16.40 -17.39
N ASN A 52 -17.43 -16.67 -16.91
CA ASN A 52 -17.17 -17.36 -15.64
C ASN A 52 -17.29 -16.46 -14.39
N THR A 53 -18.01 -15.36 -14.48
CA THR A 53 -18.57 -14.80 -13.28
C THR A 53 -19.71 -15.73 -12.85
N ASN A 54 -19.37 -16.85 -12.21
CA ASN A 54 -20.30 -17.54 -11.33
C ASN A 54 -20.70 -16.56 -10.23
N THR A 55 -21.60 -15.64 -10.56
CA THR A 55 -22.31 -14.77 -9.61
C THR A 55 -23.09 -15.61 -8.59
N ASP A 56 -23.27 -16.89 -8.88
CA ASP A 56 -23.92 -17.85 -7.98
C ASP A 56 -23.06 -18.27 -6.78
N ALA A 57 -21.79 -17.88 -6.74
CA ALA A 57 -20.85 -18.29 -5.67
C ALA A 57 -20.59 -17.21 -4.60
N VAL A 58 -21.28 -16.06 -4.62
CA VAL A 58 -21.21 -15.15 -3.48
C VAL A 58 -22.12 -15.72 -2.38
N PRO A 59 -21.55 -16.27 -1.29
CA PRO A 59 -22.37 -16.79 -0.21
C PRO A 59 -23.24 -15.65 0.33
N ASN A 60 -24.55 -15.85 0.30
CA ASN A 60 -25.47 -14.87 0.87
C ASN A 60 -25.16 -14.70 2.35
N PHE A 61 -24.99 -13.45 2.79
CA PHE A 61 -24.80 -13.10 4.18
C PHE A 61 -25.99 -13.62 5.00
N THR A 62 -25.75 -14.56 5.89
CA THR A 62 -26.78 -15.21 6.70
C THR A 62 -26.73 -14.71 8.13
N LYS A 63 -27.80 -14.97 8.90
CA LYS A 63 -27.85 -14.63 10.34
C LYS A 63 -26.69 -15.24 11.15
N LYS A 64 -26.08 -16.33 10.65
CA LYS A 64 -24.91 -16.99 11.29
C LYS A 64 -23.65 -16.17 11.14
N ASP A 65 -23.53 -15.30 10.12
CA ASP A 65 -22.36 -14.51 9.81
C ASP A 65 -22.32 -13.20 10.60
N ILE A 66 -23.44 -12.82 11.23
CA ILE A 66 -23.58 -11.57 12.00
C ILE A 66 -22.60 -11.56 13.20
N LEU A 67 -22.55 -12.64 13.96
CA LEU A 67 -21.73 -12.71 15.17
C LEU A 67 -20.22 -12.65 14.87
N PRO A 68 -19.69 -13.41 13.89
CA PRO A 68 -18.30 -13.23 13.43
C PRO A 68 -18.01 -11.83 12.90
N ALA A 69 -18.96 -11.20 12.18
CA ALA A 69 -18.79 -9.86 11.67
C ALA A 69 -18.70 -8.81 12.79
N ILE A 70 -19.56 -8.91 13.82
CA ILE A 70 -19.51 -8.04 15.00
C ILE A 70 -18.19 -8.26 15.77
N ALA A 71 -17.75 -9.50 15.94
CA ALA A 71 -16.49 -9.80 16.61
C ALA A 71 -15.28 -9.20 15.84
N SER A 72 -15.28 -9.28 14.52
CA SER A 72 -14.26 -8.65 13.66
C SER A 72 -14.28 -7.12 13.80
N ALA A 73 -15.46 -6.52 13.76
CA ALA A 73 -15.62 -5.07 13.93
C ALA A 73 -15.16 -4.60 15.32
N ALA A 74 -15.45 -5.36 16.38
CA ALA A 74 -14.99 -5.08 17.73
C ALA A 74 -13.45 -5.16 17.84
N GLY A 75 -12.82 -6.16 17.20
CA GLY A 75 -11.36 -6.26 17.14
C GLY A 75 -10.70 -5.07 16.44
N ILE A 76 -11.27 -4.65 15.30
CA ILE A 76 -10.83 -3.43 14.60
C ILE A 76 -11.04 -2.19 15.48
N GLY A 77 -12.18 -2.08 16.15
CA GLY A 77 -12.45 -0.98 17.09
C GLY A 77 -11.44 -0.93 18.23
N CYS A 78 -11.03 -2.08 18.76
CA CYS A 78 -9.99 -2.17 19.79
C CYS A 78 -8.65 -1.65 19.26
N LEU A 79 -8.23 -2.02 18.04
CA LEU A 79 -7.01 -1.51 17.42
C LEU A 79 -7.05 0.01 17.23
N ILE A 80 -8.19 0.55 16.77
CA ILE A 80 -8.39 1.99 16.61
C ILE A 80 -8.30 2.70 17.97
N TYR A 81 -8.94 2.16 19.01
CA TYR A 81 -8.87 2.70 20.36
C TYR A 81 -7.44 2.71 20.89
N MET A 82 -6.70 1.60 20.75
CA MET A 82 -5.28 1.51 21.13
C MET A 82 -4.39 2.50 20.35
N ALA A 83 -4.70 2.74 19.08
CA ALA A 83 -4.02 3.73 18.27
C ALA A 83 -4.22 5.16 18.80
N ILE A 84 -5.47 5.51 19.13
CA ILE A 84 -5.82 6.84 19.66
C ILE A 84 -5.18 7.07 21.04
N THR A 85 -5.14 6.04 21.88
CA THR A 85 -4.54 6.13 23.23
C THR A 85 -3.02 6.03 23.24
N GLY A 86 -2.38 5.82 22.07
CA GLY A 86 -0.92 5.70 21.96
C GLY A 86 -0.35 4.39 22.54
N THR A 87 -1.21 3.42 22.87
CA THR A 87 -0.80 2.11 23.43
C THR A 87 -0.53 1.05 22.36
N LEU A 88 -0.78 1.37 21.08
CA LEU A 88 -0.57 0.46 19.99
C LEU A 88 0.92 0.33 19.67
N SER A 89 1.47 -0.87 19.81
CA SER A 89 2.80 -1.28 19.37
C SER A 89 2.68 -2.45 18.38
N ASN A 90 3.79 -2.83 17.75
CA ASN A 90 3.81 -4.02 16.88
C ASN A 90 3.45 -5.30 17.67
N GLU A 91 3.86 -5.38 18.90
CA GLU A 91 3.61 -6.55 19.78
C GLU A 91 2.14 -6.59 20.19
N THR A 92 1.59 -5.46 20.66
CA THR A 92 0.19 -5.39 21.08
C THR A 92 -0.76 -5.58 19.92
N SER A 93 -0.46 -5.02 18.73
CA SER A 93 -1.29 -5.23 17.54
C SER A 93 -1.30 -6.69 17.10
N SER A 94 -0.14 -7.36 17.09
CA SER A 94 -0.04 -8.80 16.76
C SER A 94 -0.84 -9.65 17.74
N THR A 95 -0.79 -9.32 19.02
CA THR A 95 -1.58 -10.00 20.06
C THR A 95 -3.08 -9.84 19.83
N VAL A 96 -3.55 -8.64 19.51
CA VAL A 96 -4.97 -8.38 19.21
C VAL A 96 -5.42 -9.17 17.97
N TYR A 97 -4.60 -9.25 16.90
CA TYR A 97 -4.93 -10.03 15.71
C TYR A 97 -5.07 -11.52 16.03
N ILE A 98 -4.21 -12.10 16.89
CA ILE A 98 -4.30 -13.50 17.30
C ILE A 98 -5.59 -13.74 18.07
N TYR A 99 -5.89 -12.93 19.08
CA TYR A 99 -7.15 -13.04 19.82
C TYR A 99 -8.37 -12.85 18.93
N MET A 100 -8.34 -11.86 18.03
CA MET A 100 -9.42 -11.64 17.07
C MET A 100 -9.66 -12.88 16.21
N ALA A 101 -8.60 -13.51 15.68
CA ALA A 101 -8.74 -14.71 14.86
C ALA A 101 -9.39 -15.87 15.63
N ILE A 102 -9.01 -16.08 16.89
CA ILE A 102 -9.59 -17.11 17.74
C ILE A 102 -11.07 -16.80 18.05
N ILE A 103 -11.37 -15.58 18.47
CA ILE A 103 -12.73 -15.16 18.82
C ILE A 103 -13.66 -15.24 17.62
N VAL A 104 -13.24 -14.73 16.46
CA VAL A 104 -14.03 -14.78 15.22
C VAL A 104 -14.27 -16.23 14.79
N GLY A 105 -13.25 -17.11 14.87
CA GLY A 105 -13.39 -18.53 14.57
C GLY A 105 -14.39 -19.23 15.49
N LEU A 106 -14.34 -18.95 16.79
CA LEU A 106 -15.30 -19.49 17.76
C LEU A 106 -16.72 -18.97 17.53
N CYS A 107 -16.88 -17.67 17.23
CA CYS A 107 -18.16 -17.07 16.86
C CYS A 107 -18.75 -17.67 15.58
N ALA A 108 -17.89 -18.06 14.65
CA ALA A 108 -18.28 -18.80 13.43
C ALA A 108 -18.57 -20.28 13.69
N LYS A 109 -18.48 -20.75 14.95
CA LYS A 109 -18.66 -22.14 15.36
C LYS A 109 -17.65 -23.11 14.72
N MET A 110 -16.47 -22.63 14.41
CA MET A 110 -15.38 -23.46 13.89
C MET A 110 -14.76 -24.28 15.03
N SER A 111 -14.35 -25.51 14.72
CA SER A 111 -13.55 -26.29 15.63
C SER A 111 -12.15 -25.71 15.79
N LEU A 112 -11.47 -25.99 16.91
CA LEU A 112 -10.10 -25.53 17.13
C LEU A 112 -9.15 -26.00 16.02
N ASN A 113 -9.34 -27.21 15.50
CA ASN A 113 -8.56 -27.74 14.39
C ASN A 113 -8.77 -26.94 13.09
N GLU A 114 -9.97 -26.49 12.81
CA GLU A 114 -10.26 -25.64 11.66
C GLU A 114 -9.63 -24.26 11.83
N ILE A 115 -9.73 -23.65 13.00
CA ILE A 115 -9.07 -22.38 13.31
C ILE A 115 -7.56 -22.51 13.10
N CYS A 116 -6.93 -23.55 13.66
CA CYS A 116 -5.51 -23.83 13.45
C CYS A 116 -5.15 -24.02 11.96
N LYS A 117 -5.98 -24.76 11.22
CA LYS A 117 -5.76 -24.98 9.78
C LYS A 117 -5.80 -23.69 8.99
N HIS A 118 -6.77 -22.81 9.25
CA HIS A 118 -6.86 -21.49 8.61
C HIS A 118 -5.70 -20.58 8.98
N PHE A 119 -5.30 -20.59 10.26
CA PHE A 119 -4.13 -19.86 10.73
C PHE A 119 -2.84 -20.34 10.04
N MET A 120 -2.63 -21.65 9.93
CA MET A 120 -1.49 -22.23 9.24
C MET A 120 -1.48 -21.90 7.73
N ASN A 121 -2.64 -21.84 7.10
CA ASN A 121 -2.74 -21.41 5.70
C ASN A 121 -2.36 -19.93 5.53
N GLY A 122 -2.78 -19.08 6.45
CA GLY A 122 -2.35 -17.68 6.50
C GLY A 122 -0.83 -17.53 6.69
N LEU A 123 -0.26 -18.28 7.63
CA LEU A 123 1.20 -18.33 7.87
C LEU A 123 1.99 -18.75 6.62
N LYS A 124 1.53 -19.78 5.90
CA LYS A 124 2.16 -20.21 4.65
C LYS A 124 2.16 -19.08 3.60
N GLY A 125 1.07 -18.31 3.50
CA GLY A 125 0.98 -17.16 2.61
C GLY A 125 1.96 -16.04 2.97
N MET A 126 2.27 -15.87 4.26
CA MET A 126 3.19 -14.84 4.75
C MET A 126 4.66 -15.25 4.78
N ALA A 127 4.97 -16.55 4.64
CA ALA A 127 6.34 -17.07 4.76
C ALA A 127 7.31 -16.41 3.75
N GLY A 128 6.91 -16.28 2.49
CA GLY A 128 7.72 -15.63 1.46
C GLY A 128 8.00 -14.16 1.78
N THR A 129 6.99 -13.43 2.23
CA THR A 129 7.13 -12.01 2.63
C THR A 129 8.07 -11.86 3.83
N SER A 130 7.95 -12.71 4.83
CA SER A 130 8.82 -12.69 6.02
C SER A 130 10.28 -12.97 5.67
N MET A 131 10.55 -13.93 4.79
CA MET A 131 11.90 -14.20 4.28
C MET A 131 12.46 -13.02 3.48
N MET A 132 11.64 -12.39 2.62
CA MET A 132 12.06 -11.23 1.83
C MET A 132 12.44 -10.05 2.73
N ILE A 133 11.68 -9.78 3.79
CA ILE A 133 12.02 -8.77 4.79
C ILE A 133 13.37 -9.10 5.46
N GLY A 134 13.59 -10.35 5.81
CA GLY A 134 14.86 -10.81 6.38
C GLY A 134 16.07 -10.56 5.46
N PHE A 135 15.94 -10.90 4.19
CA PHE A 135 17.01 -10.62 3.19
C PHE A 135 17.23 -9.12 2.97
N ALA A 136 16.16 -8.32 2.92
CA ALA A 136 16.28 -6.87 2.81
C ALA A 136 17.01 -6.27 4.02
N TYR A 137 16.74 -6.77 5.21
CA TYR A 137 17.46 -6.38 6.43
C TYR A 137 18.95 -6.79 6.40
N ALA A 138 19.24 -7.98 5.89
CA ALA A 138 20.63 -8.45 5.72
C ALA A 138 21.43 -7.53 4.78
N ILE A 139 20.81 -7.05 3.67
CA ILE A 139 21.43 -6.06 2.79
C ILE A 139 21.79 -4.79 3.56
N THR A 140 20.88 -4.28 4.39
CA THR A 140 21.12 -3.09 5.23
C THR A 140 22.32 -3.30 6.15
N ILE A 141 22.41 -4.46 6.82
CA ILE A 141 23.53 -4.79 7.71
C ILE A 141 24.84 -4.86 6.93
N ILE A 142 24.85 -5.47 5.74
CA ILE A 142 26.04 -5.56 4.87
C ILE A 142 26.51 -4.16 4.46
N LEU A 143 25.59 -3.27 4.05
CA LEU A 143 25.92 -1.90 3.68
C LEU A 143 26.48 -1.09 4.86
N GLN A 144 25.94 -1.28 6.07
CA GLN A 144 26.44 -0.66 7.30
C GLN A 144 27.83 -1.16 7.66
N ASN A 145 28.03 -2.47 7.71
CA ASN A 145 29.31 -3.09 8.04
C ASN A 145 30.42 -2.79 6.99
N GLY A 146 30.01 -2.61 5.74
CA GLY A 146 30.91 -2.21 4.65
C GLY A 146 31.22 -0.71 4.62
N ASN A 147 30.66 0.10 5.52
CA ASN A 147 30.74 1.58 5.52
C ASN A 147 30.30 2.21 4.18
N ILE A 148 29.41 1.53 3.44
CA ILE A 148 28.89 1.98 2.15
C ILE A 148 27.61 2.79 2.33
N MET A 149 26.89 2.57 3.44
CA MET A 149 25.59 3.19 3.71
C MET A 149 25.70 4.73 3.66
N ASP A 150 26.66 5.31 4.38
CA ASP A 150 26.87 6.76 4.45
C ASP A 150 27.18 7.35 3.08
N THR A 151 27.96 6.65 2.26
CA THR A 151 28.28 7.07 0.89
C THR A 151 27.02 7.13 0.02
N ILE A 152 26.16 6.10 0.10
CA ILE A 152 24.90 6.06 -0.65
C ILE A 152 23.95 7.17 -0.17
N VAL A 153 23.80 7.32 1.14
CA VAL A 153 22.93 8.35 1.75
C VAL A 153 23.38 9.74 1.34
N HIS A 154 24.70 10.01 1.40
CA HIS A 154 25.25 11.31 1.01
C HIS A 154 25.10 11.57 -0.49
N ALA A 155 25.28 10.57 -1.34
CA ALA A 155 25.07 10.71 -2.79
C ALA A 155 23.62 11.03 -3.11
N LEU A 156 22.67 10.31 -2.51
CA LEU A 156 21.23 10.57 -2.71
C LEU A 156 20.78 11.93 -2.15
N ALA A 157 21.29 12.31 -0.96
CA ALA A 157 21.02 13.62 -0.39
C ALA A 157 21.58 14.75 -1.28
N SER A 158 22.77 14.57 -1.86
CA SER A 158 23.36 15.52 -2.79
C SER A 158 22.49 15.69 -4.05
N VAL A 159 21.96 14.59 -4.60
CA VAL A 159 21.02 14.64 -5.74
C VAL A 159 19.75 15.39 -5.37
N LEU A 160 19.16 15.11 -4.21
CA LEU A 160 17.97 15.83 -3.73
C LEU A 160 18.28 17.31 -3.43
N GLY A 161 19.50 17.62 -2.96
CA GLY A 161 19.95 18.98 -2.68
C GLY A 161 20.00 19.91 -3.90
N TYR A 162 20.04 19.38 -5.13
CA TYR A 162 19.91 20.20 -6.35
C TYR A 162 18.51 20.76 -6.54
N PHE A 163 17.50 20.17 -5.89
CA PHE A 163 16.14 20.65 -5.97
C PHE A 163 15.85 21.66 -4.85
N PRO A 164 15.02 22.70 -5.13
CA PRO A 164 14.48 23.54 -4.08
C PRO A 164 13.77 22.67 -3.00
N PHE A 165 13.84 23.09 -1.74
CA PHE A 165 13.29 22.34 -0.59
C PHE A 165 11.89 21.76 -0.86
N VAL A 166 11.00 22.57 -1.45
CA VAL A 166 9.61 22.16 -1.75
C VAL A 166 9.52 21.01 -2.75
N LEU A 167 10.52 20.84 -3.63
CA LEU A 167 10.55 19.78 -4.65
C LEU A 167 11.30 18.53 -4.21
N GLN A 168 11.99 18.55 -3.08
CA GLN A 168 12.77 17.40 -2.61
C GLN A 168 11.90 16.19 -2.26
N ALA A 169 10.76 16.40 -1.56
CA ALA A 169 9.82 15.34 -1.24
C ALA A 169 9.13 14.75 -2.49
N PRO A 170 8.65 15.55 -3.47
CA PRO A 170 8.26 15.05 -4.80
C PRO A 170 9.36 14.25 -5.51
N ALA A 171 10.61 14.71 -5.47
CA ALA A 171 11.73 13.98 -6.09
C ALA A 171 11.96 12.62 -5.38
N MET A 172 11.90 12.58 -4.04
CA MET A 172 11.95 11.32 -3.26
C MET A 172 10.81 10.38 -3.64
N PHE A 173 9.60 10.89 -3.85
CA PHE A 173 8.45 10.11 -4.32
C PHE A 173 8.73 9.46 -5.68
N ILE A 174 9.28 10.21 -6.65
CA ILE A 174 9.67 9.66 -7.96
C ILE A 174 10.75 8.58 -7.80
N MET A 175 11.72 8.78 -6.90
CA MET A 175 12.71 7.73 -6.58
C MET A 175 12.04 6.45 -6.07
N HIS A 176 11.03 6.56 -5.21
CA HIS A 176 10.28 5.40 -4.74
C HIS A 176 9.47 4.71 -5.84
N ILE A 177 8.92 5.45 -6.81
CA ILE A 177 8.32 4.87 -8.02
C ILE A 177 9.36 4.04 -8.79
N CYS A 178 10.58 4.58 -9.00
CA CYS A 178 11.65 3.86 -9.69
C CYS A 178 12.07 2.58 -8.92
N ILE A 179 12.14 2.64 -7.59
CA ILE A 179 12.45 1.46 -6.76
C ILE A 179 11.32 0.43 -6.85
N ASN A 180 10.07 0.87 -6.87
CA ASN A 180 8.90 -0.02 -6.99
C ASN A 180 8.87 -0.79 -8.31
N LEU A 181 9.45 -0.24 -9.39
CA LEU A 181 9.63 -0.99 -10.65
C LEU A 181 10.45 -2.28 -10.46
N LEU A 182 11.28 -2.35 -9.43
CA LEU A 182 12.12 -3.51 -9.11
C LEU A 182 11.53 -4.34 -7.97
N ILE A 183 10.92 -3.69 -6.98
CA ILE A 183 10.40 -4.32 -5.74
C ILE A 183 8.96 -3.88 -5.53
N THR A 184 7.99 -4.66 -6.02
CA THR A 184 6.55 -4.38 -5.92
C THR A 184 5.93 -4.73 -4.57
N SER A 185 6.68 -5.32 -3.65
CA SER A 185 6.21 -5.63 -2.30
C SER A 185 6.39 -4.42 -1.40
N GLY A 186 5.31 -3.80 -0.90
CA GLY A 186 5.39 -2.62 -0.03
C GLY A 186 6.26 -2.85 1.21
N SER A 187 6.12 -3.99 1.89
CA SER A 187 6.98 -4.33 3.04
C SER A 187 8.44 -4.58 2.63
N GLY A 188 8.65 -5.26 1.49
CA GLY A 188 9.99 -5.51 0.94
C GLY A 188 10.67 -4.21 0.50
N GLN A 189 9.95 -3.34 -0.20
CA GLN A 189 10.47 -2.04 -0.60
C GLN A 189 10.77 -1.16 0.62
N ALA A 190 9.88 -1.13 1.62
CA ALA A 190 10.13 -0.38 2.85
C ALA A 190 11.39 -0.87 3.57
N ALA A 191 11.55 -2.19 3.71
CA ALA A 191 12.72 -2.77 4.36
C ALA A 191 14.05 -2.47 3.62
N ALA A 192 13.99 -2.44 2.28
CA ALA A 192 15.16 -2.17 1.45
C ALA A 192 15.49 -0.67 1.32
N SER A 193 14.47 0.19 1.15
CA SER A 193 14.69 1.59 0.81
C SER A 193 14.66 2.55 1.99
N MET A 194 13.77 2.32 2.99
CA MET A 194 13.59 3.28 4.07
C MET A 194 14.80 3.44 5.01
N PRO A 195 15.61 2.42 5.28
CA PRO A 195 16.87 2.60 6.03
C PRO A 195 17.84 3.60 5.37
N ILE A 196 17.75 3.78 4.06
CA ILE A 196 18.53 4.74 3.28
C ILE A 196 17.77 6.08 3.19
N MET A 197 16.51 6.04 2.86
CA MET A 197 15.71 7.24 2.56
C MET A 197 15.38 8.08 3.81
N VAL A 198 15.29 7.48 4.99
CA VAL A 198 15.06 8.24 6.23
C VAL A 198 16.27 9.13 6.57
N PRO A 199 17.51 8.65 6.64
CA PRO A 199 18.68 9.51 6.79
C PRO A 199 18.82 10.57 5.68
N VAL A 200 18.47 10.24 4.44
CA VAL A 200 18.45 11.21 3.32
C VAL A 200 17.45 12.32 3.60
N ALA A 201 16.24 11.99 4.07
CA ALA A 201 15.24 12.97 4.43
C ALA A 201 15.72 13.89 5.56
N ASP A 202 16.31 13.31 6.63
CA ASP A 202 16.86 14.06 7.76
C ASP A 202 17.94 15.06 7.29
N LEU A 203 18.86 14.64 6.39
CA LEU A 203 19.89 15.53 5.82
C LEU A 203 19.33 16.64 4.93
N CYS A 204 18.23 16.37 4.24
CA CYS A 204 17.54 17.34 3.38
C CYS A 204 16.57 18.26 4.16
N GLY A 205 16.38 18.04 5.46
CA GLY A 205 15.41 18.77 6.28
C GLY A 205 13.96 18.40 6.01
N ILE A 206 13.71 17.27 5.32
CA ILE A 206 12.37 16.72 5.09
C ILE A 206 11.96 15.95 6.36
N THR A 207 10.74 16.18 6.85
CA THR A 207 10.24 15.43 8.00
C THR A 207 10.12 13.94 7.68
N ARG A 208 10.37 13.08 8.65
CA ARG A 208 10.24 11.62 8.48
C ARG A 208 8.82 11.21 8.08
N GLN A 209 7.78 11.94 8.53
CA GLN A 209 6.39 11.72 8.10
C GLN A 209 6.21 11.99 6.61
N THR A 210 6.80 13.07 6.10
CA THR A 210 6.75 13.40 4.66
C THR A 210 7.52 12.36 3.84
N ALA A 211 8.66 11.86 4.32
CA ALA A 211 9.40 10.78 3.67
C ALA A 211 8.60 9.48 3.60
N VAL A 212 7.92 9.10 4.69
CA VAL A 212 7.03 7.92 4.72
C VAL A 212 5.83 8.13 3.79
N LEU A 213 5.30 9.34 3.70
CA LEU A 213 4.21 9.66 2.77
C LEU A 213 4.67 9.53 1.31
N ALA A 214 5.86 10.02 0.96
CA ALA A 214 6.47 9.87 -0.36
C ALA A 214 6.66 8.40 -0.73
N PHE A 215 7.12 7.57 0.22
CA PHE A 215 7.21 6.12 0.06
C PHE A 215 5.83 5.51 -0.22
N ASN A 216 4.81 5.81 0.62
CA ASN A 216 3.48 5.24 0.49
C ASN A 216 2.83 5.57 -0.86
N PHE A 217 3.02 6.78 -1.38
CA PHE A 217 2.53 7.17 -2.70
C PHE A 217 3.28 6.42 -3.81
N GLY A 218 4.61 6.29 -3.69
CA GLY A 218 5.45 5.61 -4.67
C GLY A 218 5.08 4.13 -4.82
N ASP A 219 4.97 3.42 -3.70
CA ASP A 219 4.56 2.02 -3.67
C ASP A 219 3.09 1.85 -4.11
N GLY A 220 2.17 2.58 -3.45
CA GLY A 220 0.74 2.35 -3.62
C GLY A 220 0.23 2.64 -5.03
N PHE A 221 0.69 3.71 -5.68
CA PHE A 221 0.19 4.07 -7.01
C PHE A 221 0.80 3.21 -8.11
N CYS A 222 2.09 2.92 -8.00
CA CYS A 222 2.82 2.19 -9.03
C CYS A 222 2.33 0.74 -9.18
N ASN A 223 1.94 0.10 -8.09
CA ASN A 223 1.42 -1.27 -8.11
C ASN A 223 0.19 -1.47 -9.01
N ASN A 224 -0.55 -0.40 -9.33
CA ASN A 224 -1.71 -0.48 -10.23
C ASN A 224 -1.35 -0.59 -11.71
N ILE A 225 -0.12 -0.27 -12.10
CA ILE A 225 0.33 -0.27 -13.50
C ILE A 225 1.44 -1.28 -13.79
N LEU A 226 1.91 -2.02 -12.78
CA LEU A 226 3.02 -2.95 -12.93
C LEU A 226 2.56 -4.37 -13.27
N PRO A 227 3.15 -5.00 -14.31
CA PRO A 227 2.76 -6.35 -14.74
C PRO A 227 3.17 -7.47 -13.79
N HIS A 228 4.00 -7.18 -12.79
CA HIS A 228 4.45 -8.13 -11.77
C HIS A 228 3.89 -7.80 -10.37
N ALA A 229 2.99 -6.82 -10.26
CA ALA A 229 2.26 -6.57 -9.04
C ALA A 229 1.16 -7.64 -8.86
N ALA A 230 1.32 -8.51 -7.87
CA ALA A 230 0.48 -9.70 -7.68
C ALA A 230 -1.01 -9.37 -7.55
N ALA A 231 -1.37 -8.31 -6.81
CA ALA A 231 -2.76 -7.90 -6.63
C ALA A 231 -3.39 -7.48 -7.97
N THR A 232 -2.72 -6.61 -8.74
CA THR A 232 -3.20 -6.14 -10.04
C THR A 232 -3.33 -7.28 -11.02
N MET A 233 -2.32 -8.15 -11.13
CA MET A 233 -2.37 -9.30 -12.03
C MET A 233 -3.42 -10.33 -11.59
N GLY A 234 -3.69 -10.45 -10.30
CA GLY A 234 -4.77 -11.28 -9.79
C GLY A 234 -6.15 -10.81 -10.31
N PHE A 235 -6.46 -9.52 -10.22
CA PHE A 235 -7.72 -8.96 -10.74
C PHE A 235 -7.80 -9.02 -12.27
N VAL A 236 -6.75 -8.59 -12.95
CA VAL A 236 -6.70 -8.54 -14.42
C VAL A 236 -6.81 -9.94 -15.00
N GLY A 237 -6.11 -10.92 -14.41
CA GLY A 237 -6.18 -12.33 -14.80
C GLY A 237 -7.52 -12.97 -14.50
N ALA A 238 -8.13 -12.72 -13.33
CA ALA A 238 -9.45 -13.25 -12.98
C ALA A 238 -10.55 -12.78 -13.93
N LEU A 239 -10.42 -11.57 -14.48
CA LEU A 239 -11.36 -10.97 -15.43
C LEU A 239 -10.98 -11.24 -16.90
N ASN A 240 -9.92 -12.02 -17.16
CA ASN A 240 -9.38 -12.27 -18.50
C ASN A 240 -9.11 -10.99 -19.32
N ILE A 241 -8.75 -9.90 -18.65
CA ILE A 241 -8.42 -8.65 -19.32
C ILE A 241 -6.95 -8.70 -19.76
N PRO A 242 -6.62 -8.49 -21.06
CA PRO A 242 -5.24 -8.37 -21.49
C PRO A 242 -4.54 -7.21 -20.75
N PHE A 243 -3.38 -7.47 -20.13
CA PHE A 243 -2.66 -6.46 -19.33
C PHE A 243 -2.42 -5.15 -20.10
N GLY A 244 -2.10 -5.21 -21.41
CA GLY A 244 -1.91 -4.01 -22.23
C GLY A 244 -3.14 -3.09 -22.28
N ARG A 245 -4.36 -3.64 -22.22
CA ARG A 245 -5.61 -2.86 -22.15
C ARG A 245 -5.83 -2.24 -20.79
N TRP A 246 -5.53 -2.99 -19.75
CA TRP A 246 -5.51 -2.47 -18.38
C TRP A 246 -4.52 -1.33 -18.23
N PHE A 247 -3.29 -1.50 -18.70
CA PHE A 247 -2.25 -0.48 -18.66
C PHE A 247 -2.67 0.80 -19.39
N GLN A 248 -3.23 0.70 -20.60
CA GLN A 248 -3.73 1.85 -21.36
C GLN A 248 -4.83 2.62 -20.63
N TYR A 249 -5.66 1.92 -19.85
CA TYR A 249 -6.67 2.54 -19.01
C TYR A 249 -6.02 3.22 -17.80
N MET A 250 -5.19 2.50 -17.06
CA MET A 250 -4.67 2.95 -15.76
C MET A 250 -3.57 4.00 -15.86
N ILE A 251 -2.78 4.03 -16.93
CA ILE A 251 -1.63 4.95 -17.04
C ILE A 251 -2.04 6.43 -16.95
N LYS A 252 -3.23 6.78 -17.44
CA LYS A 252 -3.77 8.14 -17.36
C LYS A 252 -4.15 8.52 -15.94
N LEU A 253 -4.79 7.60 -15.22
CA LEU A 253 -5.13 7.80 -13.81
C LEU A 253 -3.87 7.86 -12.95
N PHE A 254 -2.90 6.99 -13.22
CA PHE A 254 -1.60 7.00 -12.55
C PHE A 254 -0.88 8.34 -12.74
N ALA A 255 -0.83 8.88 -13.97
CA ALA A 255 -0.22 10.18 -14.22
C ALA A 255 -0.90 11.32 -13.42
N LEU A 256 -2.24 11.29 -13.32
CA LEU A 256 -2.98 12.25 -12.48
C LEU A 256 -2.64 12.07 -10.99
N TRP A 257 -2.57 10.84 -10.50
CA TRP A 257 -2.16 10.57 -9.12
C TRP A 257 -0.73 11.01 -8.84
N VAL A 258 0.19 10.83 -9.78
CA VAL A 258 1.58 11.33 -9.63
C VAL A 258 1.60 12.85 -9.50
N ILE A 259 0.87 13.58 -10.37
CA ILE A 259 0.80 15.04 -10.30
C ILE A 259 0.24 15.51 -8.95
N ILE A 260 -0.87 14.91 -8.51
CA ILE A 260 -1.47 15.27 -7.22
C ILE A 260 -0.58 14.86 -6.05
N GLY A 261 0.04 13.69 -6.12
CA GLY A 261 1.01 13.23 -5.14
C GLY A 261 2.16 14.22 -4.97
N CYS A 262 2.70 14.74 -6.07
CA CYS A 262 3.71 15.81 -6.03
C CYS A 262 3.17 17.07 -5.35
N ILE A 263 1.96 17.53 -5.70
CA ILE A 263 1.34 18.70 -5.07
C ILE A 263 1.13 18.50 -3.58
N MET A 264 0.59 17.35 -3.17
CA MET A 264 0.36 17.05 -1.75
C MET A 264 1.68 16.96 -0.98
N LEU A 265 2.75 16.41 -1.57
CA LEU A 265 4.08 16.36 -0.94
C LEU A 265 4.73 17.74 -0.85
N MET A 266 4.53 18.62 -1.84
CA MET A 266 4.95 20.02 -1.74
C MET A 266 4.24 20.72 -0.56
N ILE A 267 2.93 20.54 -0.44
CA ILE A 267 2.16 21.08 0.69
C ILE A 267 2.68 20.51 2.02
N ALA A 268 2.91 19.19 2.09
CA ALA A 268 3.46 18.54 3.28
C ALA A 268 4.81 19.15 3.71
N SER A 269 5.69 19.43 2.75
CA SER A 269 6.98 20.07 3.02
C SER A 269 6.82 21.49 3.55
N VAL A 270 5.89 22.28 2.97
CA VAL A 270 5.66 23.68 3.38
C VAL A 270 5.04 23.77 4.79
N ILE A 271 4.09 22.91 5.12
CA ILE A 271 3.42 22.91 6.43
C ILE A 271 4.25 22.22 7.52
N GLY A 272 5.41 21.64 7.17
CA GLY A 272 6.23 20.88 8.11
C GLY A 272 5.48 19.68 8.70
N TYR A 273 4.80 18.91 7.85
CA TYR A 273 3.98 17.78 8.27
C TYR A 273 4.74 16.78 9.16
N MET A 274 4.29 16.64 10.41
CA MET A 274 4.86 15.80 11.48
C MET A 274 3.84 14.78 12.00
#